data_5ee30f88494df0f2649ecdc0e17bf9a8
#
_entry.id   5ee30f88494df0f2649ecdc0e17bf9a8
#
_cell.length_a   1.000
_cell.length_b   1.000
_cell.length_c   1.000
_cell.angle_alpha   90.00
_cell.angle_beta   90.00
_cell.angle_gamma   90.00
#
_symmetry.space_group_name_H-M   'P 1'
#
loop_
_entity.id
_entity.type
_entity.pdbx_description
1 polymer ?
#
loop_
_entity_poly.entity_id
_entity_poly.type
_entity_poly.pdbx_seq_one_letter_code
_entity_poly.pdbx_strand_id
1 'polypeptide(L)'
;MSMRAMNRPRGGVSLKNMDRAALKRLVGYILRRKGMLAAVLICIALSSIANVASSLFLQSLIDDYIAPLLLDAAPVFTGLLKAIVTMGCIYVVGILSSLCYNRLMATVAQGTLKDIRDDMFAHMQTLPLRYFDTHTHGDVMSYYTNDTDTLRQMISQSLPQVVSAAVTLVTVLVSMLSLSLYLTAFAILYVCLMLVVSRKIAARSGKYFVRQQKSLGDLNGYVEEMINGQRVVKVFCHEEAAE
;
A
#
# COMPACT_ATOMS: atom_id res chain seq x y z
N MET A 1 5.42 42.86 2.05
CA MET A 1 4.58 41.87 1.35
C MET A 1 4.73 40.55 2.06
N SER A 2 3.77 40.22 2.92
CA SER A 2 3.89 39.16 3.94
C SER A 2 3.68 37.79 3.31
N MET A 3 4.74 36.99 3.19
CA MET A 3 4.64 35.56 2.88
C MET A 3 4.16 34.82 4.15
N ARG A 4 2.87 34.81 4.38
CA ARG A 4 2.24 33.82 5.25
C ARG A 4 2.08 32.50 4.47
N ALA A 5 3.21 31.84 4.19
CA ALA A 5 3.24 30.50 3.65
C ALA A 5 2.76 29.51 4.70
N MET A 6 1.57 29.01 4.51
CA MET A 6 1.21 27.63 4.33
C MET A 6 2.00 26.63 5.19
N ASN A 7 1.91 26.72 6.50
CA ASN A 7 2.17 25.58 7.38
C ASN A 7 0.83 24.89 7.71
N ARG A 8 0.20 24.26 6.70
CA ARG A 8 -0.85 23.27 6.98
C ARG A 8 -0.13 22.00 7.42
N PRO A 9 -0.28 21.57 8.68
CA PRO A 9 0.25 20.28 9.07
C PRO A 9 -0.40 19.23 8.16
N ARG A 10 0.41 18.48 7.39
CA ARG A 10 0.01 17.23 6.78
C ARG A 10 -0.29 16.27 7.93
N GLY A 11 -1.43 16.46 8.57
CA GLY A 11 -1.98 15.55 9.55
C GLY A 11 -2.13 14.20 8.87
N GLY A 12 -1.48 13.18 9.41
CA GLY A 12 -1.71 11.80 9.00
C GLY A 12 -3.22 11.57 8.96
N VAL A 13 -3.69 11.00 7.85
CA VAL A 13 -5.12 10.70 7.64
C VAL A 13 -5.57 9.82 8.80
N SER A 14 -6.24 10.42 9.78
CA SER A 14 -6.90 9.67 10.84
C SER A 14 -8.05 8.91 10.19
N LEU A 15 -7.96 7.59 10.15
CA LEU A 15 -9.02 6.70 9.65
C LEU A 15 -10.38 6.97 10.33
N LYS A 16 -10.36 7.66 11.46
CA LYS A 16 -11.55 8.03 12.25
C LYS A 16 -12.37 9.16 11.60
N ASN A 17 -11.78 9.96 10.71
CA ASN A 17 -12.41 11.10 10.04
C ASN A 17 -12.67 10.84 8.54
N MET A 18 -12.55 9.58 8.08
CA MET A 18 -12.90 9.24 6.70
C MET A 18 -14.41 9.37 6.54
N ASP A 19 -14.83 10.34 5.72
CA ASP A 19 -16.25 10.56 5.45
C ASP A 19 -16.82 9.32 4.74
N ARG A 20 -17.69 8.58 5.46
CA ARG A 20 -18.32 7.35 4.95
C ARG A 20 -19.07 7.61 3.64
N ALA A 21 -19.57 8.83 3.44
CA ALA A 21 -20.26 9.22 2.22
C ALA A 21 -19.27 9.31 1.04
N ALA A 22 -18.08 9.88 1.25
CA ALA A 22 -17.04 9.95 0.22
C ALA A 22 -16.55 8.55 -0.19
N LEU A 23 -16.31 7.68 0.80
CA LEU A 23 -15.92 6.28 0.53
C LEU A 23 -17.00 5.53 -0.26
N LYS A 24 -18.28 5.69 0.12
CA LYS A 24 -19.41 5.07 -0.59
C LYS A 24 -19.51 5.54 -2.04
N ARG A 25 -19.29 6.84 -2.29
CA ARG A 25 -19.25 7.41 -3.64
C ARG A 25 -18.11 6.79 -4.46
N LEU A 26 -16.90 6.74 -3.91
CA LEU A 26 -15.74 6.16 -4.58
C LEU A 26 -15.98 4.69 -4.93
N VAL A 27 -16.48 3.89 -3.99
CA VAL A 27 -16.85 2.49 -4.23
C VAL A 27 -17.93 2.40 -5.32
N GLY A 28 -18.88 3.34 -5.37
CA GLY A 28 -19.89 3.43 -6.42
C GLY A 28 -19.29 3.59 -7.82
N TYR A 29 -18.27 4.45 -7.97
CA TYR A 29 -17.55 4.62 -9.25
C TYR A 29 -16.82 3.35 -9.67
N ILE A 30 -16.12 2.71 -8.74
CA ILE A 30 -15.38 1.47 -9.00
C ILE A 30 -16.34 0.34 -9.40
N LEU A 31 -17.48 0.21 -8.71
CA LEU A 31 -18.49 -0.81 -8.96
C LEU A 31 -19.25 -0.64 -10.29
N ARG A 32 -19.15 0.49 -10.99
CA ARG A 32 -19.68 0.62 -12.36
C ARG A 32 -19.04 -0.40 -13.31
N ARG A 33 -17.84 -0.92 -12.99
CA ARG A 33 -17.06 -1.88 -13.80
C ARG A 33 -17.06 -3.29 -13.20
N LYS A 34 -18.22 -3.78 -12.75
CA LYS A 34 -18.39 -5.06 -12.02
C LYS A 34 -17.73 -6.27 -12.70
N GLY A 35 -17.83 -6.37 -14.04
CA GLY A 35 -17.24 -7.50 -14.78
C GLY A 35 -15.72 -7.54 -14.68
N MET A 36 -15.03 -6.38 -14.80
CA MET A 36 -13.58 -6.30 -14.65
C MET A 36 -13.14 -6.59 -13.22
N LEU A 37 -13.91 -6.12 -12.23
CA LEU A 37 -13.62 -6.39 -10.82
C LEU A 37 -13.77 -7.87 -10.47
N ALA A 38 -14.77 -8.55 -11.00
CA ALA A 38 -14.92 -9.99 -10.83
C ALA A 38 -13.73 -10.75 -11.42
N ALA A 39 -13.28 -10.38 -12.63
CA ALA A 39 -12.09 -10.96 -13.25
C ALA A 39 -10.82 -10.70 -12.40
N VAL A 40 -10.66 -9.49 -11.84
CA VAL A 40 -9.56 -9.15 -10.92
C VAL A 40 -9.58 -10.05 -9.69
N LEU A 41 -10.73 -10.24 -9.06
CA LEU A 41 -10.85 -11.10 -7.87
C LEU A 41 -10.49 -12.56 -8.19
N ILE A 42 -10.95 -13.09 -9.33
CA ILE A 42 -10.62 -14.45 -9.76
C ILE A 42 -9.10 -14.57 -10.01
N CYS A 43 -8.49 -13.61 -10.70
CA CYS A 43 -7.06 -13.62 -10.95
C CYS A 43 -6.24 -13.50 -9.66
N ILE A 44 -6.67 -12.68 -8.70
CA ILE A 44 -6.03 -12.59 -7.37
C ILE A 44 -6.12 -13.93 -6.64
N ALA A 45 -7.29 -14.56 -6.61
CA ALA A 45 -7.48 -15.86 -5.96
C ALA A 45 -6.57 -16.92 -6.60
N LEU A 46 -6.53 -16.98 -7.94
CA LEU A 46 -5.72 -17.93 -8.68
C LEU A 46 -4.21 -17.72 -8.42
N SER A 47 -3.75 -16.47 -8.43
CA SER A 47 -2.36 -16.12 -8.09
C SER A 47 -2.00 -16.48 -6.64
N SER A 48 -2.90 -16.24 -5.68
CA SER A 48 -2.69 -16.58 -4.27
C SER A 48 -2.63 -18.09 -4.04
N ILE A 49 -3.51 -18.86 -4.70
CA ILE A 49 -3.49 -20.33 -4.63
C ILE A 49 -2.20 -20.87 -5.23
N ALA A 50 -1.74 -20.33 -6.36
CA ALA A 50 -0.47 -20.75 -6.97
C ALA A 50 0.74 -20.49 -6.06
N ASN A 51 0.75 -19.36 -5.34
CA ASN A 51 1.80 -19.06 -4.34
C ASN A 51 1.82 -20.05 -3.17
N VAL A 52 0.64 -20.40 -2.63
CA VAL A 52 0.57 -21.36 -1.52
C VAL A 52 0.89 -22.77 -2.00
N ALA A 53 0.40 -23.17 -3.17
CA ALA A 53 0.73 -24.47 -3.80
C ALA A 53 2.25 -24.63 -3.99
N SER A 54 2.95 -23.55 -4.30
CA SER A 54 4.41 -23.52 -4.38
C SER A 54 5.09 -23.89 -3.08
N SER A 55 4.61 -23.38 -1.95
CA SER A 55 5.18 -23.69 -0.63
C SER A 55 4.90 -25.12 -0.21
N LEU A 56 3.71 -25.65 -0.51
CA LEU A 56 3.34 -27.03 -0.26
C LEU A 56 4.10 -28.01 -1.15
N PHE A 57 4.34 -27.61 -2.40
CA PHE A 57 5.12 -28.42 -3.33
C PHE A 57 6.57 -28.68 -2.85
N LEU A 58 7.17 -27.70 -2.18
CA LEU A 58 8.53 -27.87 -1.63
C LEU A 58 8.58 -29.03 -0.63
N GLN A 59 7.55 -29.18 0.19
CA GLN A 59 7.41 -30.31 1.11
C GLN A 59 7.30 -31.63 0.32
N SER A 60 6.33 -31.74 -0.59
CA SER A 60 6.16 -32.95 -1.42
C SER A 60 7.39 -33.26 -2.25
N LEU A 61 8.12 -32.26 -2.73
CA LEU A 61 9.34 -32.45 -3.48
C LEU A 61 10.43 -33.14 -2.64
N ILE A 62 10.56 -32.74 -1.39
CA ILE A 62 11.55 -33.32 -0.47
C ILE A 62 11.12 -34.72 -0.02
N ASP A 63 9.88 -34.84 0.45
CA ASP A 63 9.39 -36.05 1.11
C ASP A 63 9.08 -37.18 0.10
N ASP A 64 8.45 -36.86 -1.04
CA ASP A 64 7.94 -37.87 -1.98
C ASP A 64 8.93 -38.18 -3.11
N TYR A 65 9.84 -37.26 -3.45
CA TYR A 65 10.73 -37.40 -4.60
C TYR A 65 12.21 -37.46 -4.23
N ILE A 66 12.71 -36.53 -3.40
CA ILE A 66 14.14 -36.46 -3.09
C ILE A 66 14.54 -37.52 -2.07
N ALA A 67 13.81 -37.66 -0.97
CA ALA A 67 14.15 -38.60 0.09
C ALA A 67 14.18 -40.07 -0.39
N PRO A 68 13.19 -40.56 -1.18
CA PRO A 68 13.23 -41.90 -1.74
C PRO A 68 14.38 -42.11 -2.73
N LEU A 69 14.67 -41.09 -3.59
CA LEU A 69 15.77 -41.18 -4.58
C LEU A 69 17.16 -41.30 -3.95
N LEU A 70 17.35 -40.79 -2.72
CA LEU A 70 18.60 -40.89 -1.99
C LEU A 70 18.81 -42.31 -1.39
N LEU A 71 17.73 -43.07 -1.22
CA LEU A 71 17.75 -44.40 -0.65
C LEU A 71 17.82 -45.50 -1.70
N ASP A 72 17.51 -45.20 -2.97
CA ASP A 72 17.49 -46.16 -4.07
C ASP A 72 18.87 -46.33 -4.72
N ALA A 73 19.27 -47.58 -4.95
CA ALA A 73 20.51 -47.92 -5.64
C ALA A 73 20.52 -47.60 -7.16
N ALA A 74 19.31 -47.38 -7.75
CA ALA A 74 19.11 -47.02 -9.16
C ALA A 74 18.06 -45.91 -9.29
N PRO A 75 18.41 -44.62 -9.10
CA PRO A 75 17.48 -43.52 -9.05
C PRO A 75 16.81 -43.27 -10.42
N VAL A 76 15.49 -43.27 -10.46
CA VAL A 76 14.67 -42.96 -11.66
C VAL A 76 14.12 -41.55 -11.57
N PHE A 77 14.69 -40.64 -12.37
CA PHE A 77 14.38 -39.20 -12.34
C PHE A 77 13.08 -38.79 -13.06
N THR A 78 12.39 -39.71 -13.73
CA THR A 78 11.18 -39.39 -14.52
C THR A 78 10.04 -38.82 -13.66
N GLY A 79 9.87 -39.32 -12.43
CA GLY A 79 8.87 -38.81 -11.48
C GLY A 79 9.16 -37.38 -11.04
N LEU A 80 10.42 -37.12 -10.69
CA LEU A 80 10.91 -35.82 -10.31
C LEU A 80 10.74 -34.78 -11.44
N LEU A 81 11.09 -35.15 -12.67
CA LEU A 81 10.94 -34.28 -13.83
C LEU A 81 9.47 -33.90 -14.07
N LYS A 82 8.55 -34.87 -13.98
CA LYS A 82 7.11 -34.63 -14.12
C LYS A 82 6.60 -33.68 -13.04
N ALA A 83 7.01 -33.85 -11.79
CA ALA A 83 6.63 -32.98 -10.68
C ALA A 83 7.12 -31.54 -10.90
N ILE A 84 8.37 -31.35 -11.32
CA ILE A 84 8.95 -30.03 -11.62
C ILE A 84 8.20 -29.35 -12.78
N VAL A 85 7.91 -30.08 -13.86
CA VAL A 85 7.16 -29.52 -14.99
C VAL A 85 5.76 -29.10 -14.59
N THR A 86 5.06 -29.93 -13.81
CA THR A 86 3.72 -29.60 -13.31
C THR A 86 3.75 -28.33 -12.46
N MET A 87 4.73 -28.21 -11.59
CA MET A 87 4.89 -27.03 -10.76
C MET A 87 5.26 -25.79 -11.58
N GLY A 88 6.11 -25.96 -12.59
CA GLY A 88 6.42 -24.91 -13.57
C GLY A 88 5.15 -24.37 -14.25
N CYS A 89 4.24 -25.24 -14.65
CA CYS A 89 2.94 -24.82 -15.20
C CYS A 89 2.11 -24.04 -14.20
N ILE A 90 2.05 -24.45 -12.94
CA ILE A 90 1.32 -23.73 -11.87
C ILE A 90 1.92 -22.34 -11.66
N TYR A 91 3.25 -22.22 -11.63
CA TYR A 91 3.93 -20.94 -11.54
C TYR A 91 3.61 -20.01 -12.71
N VAL A 92 3.64 -20.52 -13.93
CA VAL A 92 3.30 -19.74 -15.12
C VAL A 92 1.87 -19.22 -15.05
N VAL A 93 0.92 -20.05 -14.64
CA VAL A 93 -0.48 -19.63 -14.41
C VAL A 93 -0.56 -18.55 -13.33
N GLY A 94 0.16 -18.69 -12.22
CA GLY A 94 0.22 -17.71 -11.14
C GLY A 94 0.76 -16.34 -11.61
N ILE A 95 1.86 -16.36 -12.39
CA ILE A 95 2.48 -15.16 -12.95
C ILE A 95 1.53 -14.48 -13.98
N LEU A 96 0.95 -15.23 -14.88
CA LEU A 96 0.00 -14.70 -15.87
C LEU A 96 -1.23 -14.10 -15.18
N SER A 97 -1.75 -14.75 -14.15
CA SER A 97 -2.86 -14.24 -13.34
C SER A 97 -2.48 -12.94 -12.64
N SER A 98 -1.26 -12.85 -12.10
CA SER A 98 -0.73 -11.64 -11.47
C SER A 98 -0.61 -10.49 -12.48
N LEU A 99 -0.05 -10.73 -13.64
CA LEU A 99 0.03 -9.74 -14.72
C LEU A 99 -1.36 -9.28 -15.18
N CYS A 100 -2.29 -10.23 -15.32
CA CYS A 100 -3.65 -9.96 -15.75
C CYS A 100 -4.39 -9.05 -14.76
N TYR A 101 -4.40 -9.37 -13.46
CA TYR A 101 -5.10 -8.53 -12.49
C TYR A 101 -4.48 -7.13 -12.35
N ASN A 102 -3.14 -7.01 -12.44
CA ASN A 102 -2.48 -5.71 -12.42
C ASN A 102 -2.88 -4.85 -13.63
N ARG A 103 -2.92 -5.43 -14.83
CA ARG A 103 -3.37 -4.74 -16.05
C ARG A 103 -4.83 -4.34 -15.99
N LEU A 104 -5.70 -5.26 -15.58
CA LEU A 104 -7.13 -4.99 -15.43
C LEU A 104 -7.38 -3.89 -14.40
N MET A 105 -6.66 -3.92 -13.27
CA MET A 105 -6.85 -2.92 -12.23
C MET A 105 -6.35 -1.54 -12.64
N ALA A 106 -5.26 -1.46 -13.41
CA ALA A 106 -4.82 -0.21 -14.02
C ALA A 106 -5.90 0.36 -14.96
N THR A 107 -6.55 -0.48 -15.78
CA THR A 107 -7.65 -0.08 -16.68
C THR A 107 -8.87 0.39 -15.89
N VAL A 108 -9.24 -0.31 -14.81
CA VAL A 108 -10.33 0.10 -13.90
C VAL A 108 -10.01 1.44 -13.27
N ALA A 109 -8.78 1.65 -12.78
CA ALA A 109 -8.36 2.89 -12.17
C ALA A 109 -8.44 4.06 -13.15
N GLN A 110 -7.88 3.94 -14.35
CA GLN A 110 -7.90 4.99 -15.37
C GLN A 110 -9.34 5.35 -15.77
N GLY A 111 -10.18 4.34 -15.98
CA GLY A 111 -11.57 4.60 -16.33
C GLY A 111 -12.37 5.25 -15.18
N THR A 112 -12.12 4.85 -13.94
CA THR A 112 -12.74 5.48 -12.76
C THR A 112 -12.29 6.93 -12.61
N LEU A 113 -11.00 7.21 -12.82
CA LEU A 113 -10.47 8.58 -12.78
C LEU A 113 -11.03 9.47 -13.87
N LYS A 114 -11.22 8.92 -15.07
CA LYS A 114 -11.91 9.66 -16.14
C LYS A 114 -13.30 10.08 -15.69
N ASP A 115 -14.11 9.12 -15.20
CA ASP A 115 -15.46 9.41 -14.73
C ASP A 115 -15.47 10.48 -13.62
N ILE A 116 -14.51 10.40 -12.66
CA ILE A 116 -14.39 11.39 -11.59
C ILE A 116 -14.00 12.77 -12.14
N ARG A 117 -13.03 12.86 -13.06
CA ARG A 117 -12.60 14.13 -13.65
C ARG A 117 -13.72 14.77 -14.47
N ASP A 118 -14.47 13.98 -15.21
CA ASP A 118 -15.62 14.45 -16.00
C ASP A 118 -16.71 15.02 -15.07
N ASP A 119 -17.03 14.32 -13.98
CA ASP A 119 -18.01 14.79 -12.98
C ASP A 119 -17.52 16.05 -12.23
N MET A 120 -16.20 16.11 -11.88
CA MET A 120 -15.58 17.29 -11.27
C MET A 120 -15.65 18.49 -12.20
N PHE A 121 -15.36 18.32 -13.49
CA PHE A 121 -15.40 19.38 -14.48
C PHE A 121 -16.83 19.90 -14.68
N ALA A 122 -17.79 19.00 -14.82
CA ALA A 122 -19.20 19.36 -14.92
C ALA A 122 -19.67 20.15 -13.68
N HIS A 123 -19.28 19.71 -12.48
CA HIS A 123 -19.60 20.40 -11.23
C HIS A 123 -18.94 21.78 -11.15
N MET A 124 -17.67 21.90 -11.55
CA MET A 124 -16.93 23.17 -11.53
C MET A 124 -17.64 24.25 -12.38
N GLN A 125 -18.26 23.87 -13.50
CA GLN A 125 -19.00 24.81 -14.34
C GLN A 125 -20.32 25.33 -13.69
N THR A 126 -20.83 24.64 -12.69
CA THR A 126 -22.03 25.05 -11.95
C THR A 126 -21.71 25.94 -10.74
N LEU A 127 -20.45 26.15 -10.41
CA LEU A 127 -20.03 26.95 -9.27
C LEU A 127 -20.20 28.45 -9.54
N PRO A 128 -20.59 29.22 -8.52
CA PRO A 128 -20.72 30.69 -8.66
C PRO A 128 -19.31 31.33 -8.80
N LEU A 129 -19.26 32.50 -9.49
CA LEU A 129 -18.04 33.28 -9.68
C LEU A 129 -17.29 33.55 -8.36
N ARG A 130 -18.03 33.79 -7.27
CA ARG A 130 -17.46 33.98 -5.93
C ARG A 130 -16.53 32.84 -5.48
N TYR A 131 -16.75 31.61 -5.94
CA TYR A 131 -15.86 30.49 -5.63
C TYR A 131 -14.47 30.71 -6.23
N PHE A 132 -14.42 31.17 -7.47
CA PHE A 132 -13.16 31.42 -8.18
C PHE A 132 -12.43 32.67 -7.67
N ASP A 133 -13.16 33.63 -7.11
CA ASP A 133 -12.56 34.81 -6.47
C ASP A 133 -11.90 34.46 -5.12
N THR A 134 -12.38 33.40 -4.44
CA THR A 134 -11.89 33.00 -3.11
C THR A 134 -10.88 31.85 -3.12
N HIS A 135 -10.75 31.14 -4.23
CA HIS A 135 -9.81 30.02 -4.39
C HIS A 135 -8.81 30.32 -5.49
N THR A 136 -7.53 29.97 -5.25
CA THR A 136 -6.51 30.17 -6.29
C THR A 136 -6.65 29.14 -7.40
N HIS A 137 -6.28 29.51 -8.62
CA HIS A 137 -6.26 28.57 -9.74
C HIS A 137 -5.35 27.36 -9.44
N GLY A 138 -4.27 27.58 -8.69
CA GLY A 138 -3.37 26.51 -8.25
C GLY A 138 -4.03 25.49 -7.31
N ASP A 139 -4.90 25.96 -6.38
CA ASP A 139 -5.65 25.06 -5.49
C ASP A 139 -6.62 24.19 -6.29
N VAL A 140 -7.36 24.81 -7.22
CA VAL A 140 -8.30 24.07 -8.07
C VAL A 140 -7.57 23.06 -8.95
N MET A 141 -6.43 23.46 -9.55
CA MET A 141 -5.64 22.56 -10.38
C MET A 141 -5.04 21.41 -9.58
N SER A 142 -4.71 21.63 -8.31
CA SER A 142 -4.21 20.59 -7.40
C SER A 142 -5.22 19.43 -7.23
N TYR A 143 -6.52 19.70 -7.20
CA TYR A 143 -7.54 18.63 -7.17
C TYR A 143 -7.51 17.77 -8.43
N TYR A 144 -7.30 18.38 -9.61
CA TYR A 144 -7.24 17.66 -10.89
C TYR A 144 -5.94 16.88 -11.10
N THR A 145 -4.85 17.27 -10.45
CA THR A 145 -3.54 16.65 -10.60
C THR A 145 -3.20 15.77 -9.41
N ASN A 146 -2.89 16.37 -8.25
CA ASN A 146 -2.34 15.66 -7.09
C ASN A 146 -3.36 14.72 -6.43
N ASP A 147 -4.59 15.20 -6.24
CA ASP A 147 -5.62 14.40 -5.54
C ASP A 147 -6.10 13.26 -6.43
N THR A 148 -6.30 13.53 -7.73
CA THR A 148 -6.67 12.45 -8.66
C THR A 148 -5.54 11.45 -8.86
N ASP A 149 -4.26 11.84 -8.82
CA ASP A 149 -3.14 10.91 -8.88
C ASP A 149 -3.03 10.03 -7.62
N THR A 150 -3.31 10.62 -6.45
CA THR A 150 -3.42 9.87 -5.19
C THR A 150 -4.56 8.84 -5.25
N LEU A 151 -5.71 9.20 -5.79
CA LEU A 151 -6.82 8.27 -6.03
C LEU A 151 -6.44 7.16 -7.02
N ARG A 152 -5.71 7.50 -8.08
CA ARG A 152 -5.17 6.51 -9.04
C ARG A 152 -4.31 5.48 -8.33
N GLN A 153 -3.36 5.92 -7.52
CA GLN A 153 -2.47 5.04 -6.78
C GLN A 153 -3.25 4.16 -5.78
N MET A 154 -4.23 4.73 -5.10
CA MET A 154 -5.08 3.98 -4.17
C MET A 154 -5.88 2.89 -4.90
N ILE A 155 -6.51 3.20 -6.02
CA ILE A 155 -7.35 2.25 -6.76
C ILE A 155 -6.49 1.21 -7.47
N SER A 156 -5.39 1.61 -8.15
CA SER A 156 -4.59 0.69 -8.97
C SER A 156 -3.64 -0.20 -8.17
N GLN A 157 -3.21 0.23 -6.98
CA GLN A 157 -2.20 -0.47 -6.19
C GLN A 157 -2.73 -0.89 -4.81
N SER A 158 -3.22 0.07 -3.99
CA SER A 158 -3.55 -0.22 -2.59
C SER A 158 -4.74 -1.15 -2.46
N LEU A 159 -5.81 -0.96 -3.24
CA LEU A 159 -6.98 -1.84 -3.20
C LEU A 159 -6.67 -3.29 -3.59
N PRO A 160 -6.04 -3.57 -4.76
CA PRO A 160 -5.66 -4.94 -5.10
C PRO A 160 -4.73 -5.57 -4.08
N GLN A 161 -3.79 -4.81 -3.53
CA GLN A 161 -2.86 -5.31 -2.53
C GLN A 161 -3.55 -5.74 -1.23
N VAL A 162 -4.52 -4.95 -0.74
CA VAL A 162 -5.32 -5.32 0.44
C VAL A 162 -6.13 -6.58 0.17
N VAL A 163 -6.79 -6.67 -0.98
CA VAL A 163 -7.57 -7.85 -1.36
C VAL A 163 -6.67 -9.08 -1.51
N SER A 164 -5.54 -8.94 -2.19
CA SER A 164 -4.57 -10.02 -2.35
C SER A 164 -4.02 -10.51 -1.01
N ALA A 165 -3.65 -9.59 -0.11
CA ALA A 165 -3.20 -9.92 1.23
C ALA A 165 -4.26 -10.68 2.03
N ALA A 166 -5.53 -10.25 1.95
CA ALA A 166 -6.63 -10.94 2.62
C ALA A 166 -6.86 -12.36 2.08
N VAL A 167 -6.87 -12.52 0.76
CA VAL A 167 -7.00 -13.84 0.12
C VAL A 167 -5.83 -14.75 0.48
N THR A 168 -4.60 -14.24 0.39
CA THR A 168 -3.40 -15.00 0.77
C THR A 168 -3.44 -15.42 2.23
N LEU A 169 -3.81 -14.51 3.15
CA LEU A 169 -3.93 -14.82 4.57
C LEU A 169 -4.92 -15.97 4.82
N VAL A 170 -6.11 -15.93 4.18
CA VAL A 170 -7.11 -16.98 4.30
C VAL A 170 -6.58 -18.30 3.73
N THR A 171 -5.98 -18.28 2.55
CA THR A 171 -5.44 -19.47 1.90
C THR A 171 -4.32 -20.11 2.72
N VAL A 172 -3.40 -19.30 3.27
CA VAL A 172 -2.33 -19.80 4.15
C VAL A 172 -2.90 -20.38 5.43
N LEU A 173 -3.87 -19.71 6.08
CA LEU A 173 -4.51 -20.24 7.29
C LEU A 173 -5.17 -21.58 7.04
N VAL A 174 -5.93 -21.71 5.95
CA VAL A 174 -6.57 -22.98 5.58
C VAL A 174 -5.53 -24.07 5.33
N SER A 175 -4.46 -23.77 4.62
CA SER A 175 -3.36 -24.72 4.37
C SER A 175 -2.65 -25.13 5.66
N MET A 176 -2.36 -24.20 6.57
CA MET A 176 -1.75 -24.52 7.87
C MET A 176 -2.66 -25.41 8.74
N LEU A 177 -3.95 -25.14 8.75
CA LEU A 177 -4.92 -25.97 9.49
C LEU A 177 -4.99 -27.40 8.93
N SER A 178 -4.87 -27.56 7.61
CA SER A 178 -4.87 -28.88 6.97
C SER A 178 -3.62 -29.69 7.24
N LEU A 179 -2.47 -29.04 7.47
CA LEU A 179 -1.18 -29.67 7.75
C LEU A 179 -1.04 -30.06 9.24
N SER A 180 -1.26 -29.11 10.15
CA SER A 180 -1.11 -29.36 11.58
C SER A 180 -1.82 -28.30 12.42
N LEU A 181 -2.76 -28.74 13.26
CA LEU A 181 -3.48 -27.90 14.19
C LEU A 181 -2.54 -27.28 15.25
N TYR A 182 -1.57 -28.05 15.74
CA TYR A 182 -0.63 -27.60 16.77
C TYR A 182 0.30 -26.49 16.27
N LEU A 183 0.85 -26.68 15.07
CA LEU A 183 1.72 -25.66 14.43
C LEU A 183 0.94 -24.37 14.13
N THR A 184 -0.32 -24.49 13.71
CA THR A 184 -1.19 -23.34 13.44
C THR A 184 -1.47 -22.57 14.72
N ALA A 185 -1.79 -23.26 15.83
CA ALA A 185 -2.01 -22.61 17.13
C ALA A 185 -0.76 -21.85 17.61
N PHE A 186 0.42 -22.49 17.47
CA PHE A 186 1.69 -21.84 17.80
C PHE A 186 1.96 -20.61 16.94
N ALA A 187 1.73 -20.69 15.63
CA ALA A 187 1.90 -19.57 14.72
C ALA A 187 0.96 -18.39 15.04
N ILE A 188 -0.31 -18.66 15.36
CA ILE A 188 -1.27 -17.63 15.78
C ILE A 188 -0.82 -16.97 17.08
N LEU A 189 -0.37 -17.75 18.07
CA LEU A 189 0.16 -17.22 19.33
C LEU A 189 1.35 -16.30 19.08
N TYR A 190 2.28 -16.71 18.21
CA TYR A 190 3.44 -15.91 17.83
C TYR A 190 3.04 -14.59 17.14
N VAL A 191 2.09 -14.63 16.20
CA VAL A 191 1.58 -13.42 15.53
C VAL A 191 0.91 -12.47 16.54
N CYS A 192 0.11 -12.99 17.47
CA CYS A 192 -0.49 -12.18 18.53
C CYS A 192 0.57 -11.51 19.41
N LEU A 193 1.62 -12.25 19.80
CA LEU A 193 2.74 -11.70 20.57
C LEU A 193 3.45 -10.60 19.80
N MET A 194 3.75 -10.81 18.51
CA MET A 194 4.35 -9.82 17.62
C MET A 194 3.51 -8.55 17.51
N LEU A 195 2.19 -8.67 17.39
CA LEU A 195 1.27 -7.52 17.34
C LEU A 195 1.29 -6.72 18.65
N VAL A 196 1.32 -7.39 19.81
CA VAL A 196 1.39 -6.71 21.12
C VAL A 196 2.72 -5.97 21.27
N VAL A 197 3.84 -6.61 20.91
CA VAL A 197 5.17 -5.99 20.97
C VAL A 197 5.25 -4.80 20.02
N SER A 198 4.82 -4.98 18.77
CA SER A 198 4.81 -3.92 17.75
C SER A 198 3.98 -2.72 18.17
N ARG A 199 2.80 -2.93 18.77
CA ARG A 199 1.96 -1.84 19.32
C ARG A 199 2.66 -1.08 20.44
N LYS A 200 3.34 -1.78 21.36
CA LYS A 200 4.09 -1.13 22.45
C LYS A 200 5.27 -0.30 21.92
N ILE A 201 6.01 -0.84 20.94
CA ILE A 201 7.10 -0.13 20.30
C ILE A 201 6.58 1.10 19.55
N ALA A 202 5.56 0.94 18.72
CA ALA A 202 4.96 2.04 17.95
C ALA A 202 4.43 3.17 18.85
N ALA A 203 3.79 2.82 19.96
CA ALA A 203 3.28 3.81 20.91
C ALA A 203 4.42 4.61 21.60
N ARG A 204 5.54 3.97 21.90
CA ARG A 204 6.74 4.65 22.44
C ARG A 204 7.44 5.48 21.37
N SER A 205 7.69 4.90 20.20
CA SER A 205 8.34 5.59 19.08
C SER A 205 7.56 6.83 18.63
N GLY A 206 6.22 6.77 18.64
CA GLY A 206 5.39 7.92 18.31
C GLY A 206 5.63 9.13 19.21
N LYS A 207 5.84 8.93 20.52
CA LYS A 207 6.18 10.01 21.45
C LYS A 207 7.55 10.63 21.14
N TYR A 208 8.55 9.80 20.85
CA TYR A 208 9.88 10.28 20.48
C TYR A 208 9.89 10.98 19.14
N PHE A 209 9.11 10.49 18.18
CA PHE A 209 8.97 11.12 16.86
C PHE A 209 8.35 12.53 16.96
N VAL A 210 7.30 12.70 17.75
CA VAL A 210 6.70 14.03 18.01
C VAL A 210 7.72 14.97 18.66
N ARG A 211 8.51 14.48 19.63
CA ARG A 211 9.56 15.27 20.26
C ARG A 211 10.66 15.65 19.28
N GLN A 212 11.08 14.71 18.44
CA GLN A 212 12.06 14.95 17.38
C GLN A 212 11.57 16.01 16.40
N GLN A 213 10.30 15.92 15.94
CA GLN A 213 9.71 16.92 15.03
C GLN A 213 9.67 18.32 15.67
N LYS A 214 9.37 18.39 16.96
CA LYS A 214 9.41 19.67 17.68
C LYS A 214 10.82 20.25 17.71
N SER A 215 11.83 19.46 18.10
CA SER A 215 13.23 19.90 18.12
C SER A 215 13.74 20.30 16.74
N LEU A 216 13.34 19.60 15.67
CA LEU A 216 13.65 19.99 14.29
C LEU A 216 12.96 21.30 13.90
N GLY A 217 11.73 21.51 14.34
CA GLY A 217 11.03 22.78 14.14
C GLY A 217 11.73 23.95 14.84
N ASP A 218 12.13 23.75 16.09
CA ASP A 218 12.87 24.76 16.88
C ASP A 218 14.23 25.08 16.23
N LEU A 219 14.96 24.05 15.77
CA LEU A 219 16.22 24.20 15.03
C LEU A 219 16.04 24.95 13.72
N ASN A 220 15.06 24.57 12.91
CA ASN A 220 14.79 25.26 11.63
C ASN A 220 14.38 26.72 11.85
N GLY A 221 13.59 26.99 12.89
CA GLY A 221 13.25 28.36 13.29
C GLY A 221 14.48 29.18 13.68
N TYR A 222 15.38 28.60 14.48
CA TYR A 222 16.64 29.23 14.84
C TYR A 222 17.52 29.53 13.63
N VAL A 223 17.69 28.56 12.74
CA VAL A 223 18.47 28.74 11.49
C VAL A 223 17.85 29.83 10.62
N GLU A 224 16.53 29.86 10.47
CA GLU A 224 15.83 30.91 9.70
C GLU A 224 16.04 32.28 10.33
N GLU A 225 15.96 32.40 11.66
CA GLU A 225 16.21 33.64 12.39
C GLU A 225 17.65 34.13 12.22
N MET A 226 18.65 33.22 12.31
CA MET A 226 20.07 33.54 12.10
C MET A 226 20.34 33.97 10.67
N ILE A 227 19.79 33.29 9.67
CA ILE A 227 19.95 33.69 8.26
C ILE A 227 19.33 35.08 8.00
N ASN A 228 18.12 35.32 8.49
CA ASN A 228 17.44 36.60 8.34
C ASN A 228 18.13 37.73 9.13
N GLY A 229 18.66 37.39 10.31
CA GLY A 229 19.39 38.32 11.20
C GLY A 229 20.88 38.49 10.88
N GLN A 230 21.42 37.79 9.88
CA GLN A 230 22.86 37.72 9.62
C GLN A 230 23.54 39.11 9.44
N ARG A 231 22.81 40.09 8.90
CA ARG A 231 23.32 41.48 8.80
C ARG A 231 23.53 42.09 10.18
N VAL A 232 22.65 41.83 11.13
CA VAL A 232 22.73 42.33 12.50
C VAL A 232 23.87 41.64 13.23
N VAL A 233 23.97 40.31 13.12
CA VAL A 233 25.06 39.52 13.72
C VAL A 233 26.41 40.02 13.27
N LYS A 234 26.61 40.32 11.98
CA LYS A 234 27.86 40.88 11.41
C LYS A 234 28.16 42.29 11.88
N VAL A 235 27.15 43.15 11.99
CA VAL A 235 27.36 44.55 12.46
C VAL A 235 27.80 44.58 13.91
N PHE A 236 27.34 43.64 14.73
CA PHE A 236 27.67 43.55 16.17
C PHE A 236 28.84 42.60 16.47
N CYS A 237 29.48 41.98 15.45
CA CYS A 237 30.59 41.03 15.58
C CYS A 237 30.28 39.88 16.54
N HIS A 238 29.05 39.30 16.42
CA HIS A 238 28.53 38.25 17.30
C HIS A 238 28.50 36.89 16.60
N GLU A 239 29.39 36.64 15.63
CA GLU A 239 29.44 35.40 14.83
C GLU A 239 29.69 34.16 15.73
N GLU A 240 30.64 34.24 16.66
CA GLU A 240 30.96 33.10 17.56
C GLU A 240 29.81 32.71 18.51
N ALA A 241 28.91 33.63 18.80
CA ALA A 241 27.73 33.34 19.63
C ALA A 241 26.54 32.80 18.83
N ALA A 242 26.62 32.91 17.49
CA ALA A 242 25.58 32.46 16.55
C ALA A 242 25.85 31.05 16.01
N GLU A 243 27.05 30.47 16.22
CA GLU A 243 27.42 29.09 15.94
C GLU A 243 26.95 28.13 17.07
#